data_696dca4b466d567d126412d878075814
#
_entry.id   696dca4b466d567d126412d878075814
#
_cell.length_a   1.000
_cell.length_b   1.000
_cell.length_c   1.000
_cell.angle_alpha   90.00
_cell.angle_beta   90.00
_cell.angle_gamma   90.00
#
_symmetry.space_group_name_H-M   'P 1'
#
loop_
_entity.id
_entity.type
_entity.pdbx_description
1 polymer ?
#
loop_
_entity_poly.entity_id
_entity_poly.type
_entity_poly.pdbx_seq_one_letter_code
_entity_poly.pdbx_strand_id
1 'polypeptide(L)'
;MSRPTEHLPVLAGDGFDLRPPRPGEVARVVEAITSDPVASAWWGADPAVVMRWFEEDDVDVLLVCTDDGPAGIITYTEVNDPDYRSAGIDIGLLSDRIGRGMGSAALRLLARWLFEERGHHRLTIDPAVANERAVRAYEKVGFKRIGVARQYERGNDGTYHDNLLMDMLAGEVLGPGEG
;
A
#
# COMPACT_ATOMS: atom_id res chain seq x y z
N MET A 1 5.98 11.92 18.82
CA MET A 1 4.64 11.76 19.46
C MET A 1 3.81 11.05 18.40
N SER A 2 3.49 9.77 18.63
CA SER A 2 2.67 9.00 17.68
C SER A 2 1.33 9.69 17.47
N ARG A 3 0.93 9.91 16.22
CA ARG A 3 -0.43 10.35 15.89
C ARG A 3 -1.45 9.43 16.57
N PRO A 4 -2.54 9.95 17.13
CA PRO A 4 -3.61 9.10 17.62
C PRO A 4 -4.17 8.30 16.43
N THR A 5 -4.17 6.99 16.54
CA THR A 5 -4.80 6.06 15.57
C THR A 5 -6.32 6.20 15.49
N GLU A 6 -6.89 7.11 16.27
CA GLU A 6 -8.34 7.37 16.36
C GLU A 6 -9.01 7.89 15.07
N HIS A 7 -8.20 8.25 14.05
CA HIS A 7 -8.72 8.75 12.77
C HIS A 7 -8.59 7.75 11.61
N LEU A 8 -7.95 6.60 11.85
CA LEU A 8 -7.76 5.61 10.80
C LEU A 8 -9.06 4.83 10.56
N PRO A 9 -9.44 4.60 9.29
CA PRO A 9 -10.68 3.91 8.96
C PRO A 9 -10.60 2.42 9.28
N VAL A 10 -11.76 1.83 9.50
CA VAL A 10 -11.98 0.39 9.36
C VAL A 10 -12.84 0.20 8.13
N LEU A 11 -12.26 -0.36 7.06
CA LEU A 11 -12.90 -0.55 5.79
C LEU A 11 -13.13 -2.05 5.56
N ALA A 12 -14.40 -2.45 5.44
CA ALA A 12 -14.78 -3.84 5.23
C ALA A 12 -14.73 -4.19 3.74
N GLY A 13 -13.95 -5.22 3.39
CA GLY A 13 -13.89 -5.83 2.07
C GLY A 13 -14.60 -7.20 2.04
N ASP A 14 -14.54 -7.87 0.90
CA ASP A 14 -15.05 -9.24 0.77
C ASP A 14 -13.98 -10.25 1.24
N GLY A 15 -14.19 -10.79 2.45
CA GLY A 15 -13.28 -11.73 3.10
C GLY A 15 -12.02 -11.10 3.71
N PHE A 16 -11.95 -9.78 3.83
CA PHE A 16 -10.88 -9.07 4.53
C PHE A 16 -11.33 -7.69 5.01
N ASP A 17 -10.58 -7.13 5.97
CA ASP A 17 -10.72 -5.74 6.41
C ASP A 17 -9.40 -4.98 6.24
N LEU A 18 -9.50 -3.68 5.95
CA LEU A 18 -8.40 -2.74 6.16
C LEU A 18 -8.65 -2.02 7.48
N ARG A 19 -7.73 -2.15 8.42
CA ARG A 19 -7.89 -1.55 9.74
C ARG A 19 -6.56 -1.19 10.40
N PRO A 20 -6.55 -0.25 11.35
CA PRO A 20 -5.36 0.01 12.14
C PRO A 20 -4.91 -1.24 12.93
N PRO A 21 -3.60 -1.36 13.20
CA PRO A 21 -3.07 -2.45 14.00
C PRO A 21 -3.60 -2.38 15.44
N ARG A 22 -3.91 -3.55 16.01
CA ARG A 22 -4.23 -3.69 17.44
C ARG A 22 -2.93 -3.86 18.24
N PRO A 23 -2.97 -3.64 19.57
CA PRO A 23 -1.81 -3.86 20.43
C PRO A 23 -1.17 -5.24 20.21
N GLY A 24 0.15 -5.26 19.99
CA GLY A 24 0.92 -6.48 19.74
C GLY A 24 0.85 -7.06 18.32
N GLU A 25 0.07 -6.49 17.39
CA GLU A 25 0.02 -6.96 16.00
C GLU A 25 1.18 -6.42 15.16
N VAL A 26 1.68 -5.22 15.46
CA VAL A 26 2.79 -4.61 14.70
C VAL A 26 4.01 -5.53 14.67
N ALA A 27 4.49 -5.98 15.82
CA ALA A 27 5.65 -6.85 15.88
C ALA A 27 5.46 -8.16 15.09
N ARG A 28 4.27 -8.76 15.18
CA ARG A 28 3.93 -10.00 14.44
C ARG A 28 3.88 -9.78 12.93
N VAL A 29 3.32 -8.65 12.48
CA VAL A 29 3.24 -8.34 11.05
C VAL A 29 4.63 -8.01 10.49
N VAL A 30 5.45 -7.28 11.23
CA VAL A 30 6.84 -6.99 10.86
C VAL A 30 7.63 -8.31 10.72
N GLU A 31 7.53 -9.21 11.71
CA GLU A 31 8.16 -10.53 11.65
C GLU A 31 7.67 -11.34 10.43
N ALA A 32 6.35 -11.36 10.17
CA ALA A 32 5.78 -12.06 9.04
C ALA A 32 6.30 -11.51 7.71
N ILE A 33 6.33 -10.20 7.50
CA ILE A 33 6.82 -9.56 6.27
C ILE A 33 8.30 -9.85 6.06
N THR A 34 9.14 -9.68 7.09
CA THR A 34 10.59 -9.85 6.97
C THR A 34 11.01 -11.30 6.82
N SER A 35 10.20 -12.24 7.29
CA SER A 35 10.42 -13.70 7.13
C SER A 35 9.83 -14.25 5.82
N ASP A 36 8.93 -13.53 5.17
CA ASP A 36 8.34 -13.95 3.90
C ASP A 36 9.27 -13.59 2.73
N PRO A 37 9.69 -14.56 1.90
CA PRO A 37 10.70 -14.32 0.87
C PRO A 37 10.24 -13.39 -0.25
N VAL A 38 8.93 -13.24 -0.46
CA VAL A 38 8.36 -12.36 -1.48
C VAL A 38 8.10 -10.97 -0.92
N ALA A 39 7.47 -10.90 0.26
CA ALA A 39 7.19 -9.61 0.89
C ALA A 39 8.50 -8.90 1.26
N SER A 40 9.46 -9.60 1.87
CA SER A 40 10.74 -9.01 2.27
C SER A 40 11.57 -8.51 1.10
N ALA A 41 11.43 -9.11 -0.08
CA ALA A 41 12.14 -8.65 -1.28
C ALA A 41 11.75 -7.23 -1.70
N TRP A 42 10.51 -6.82 -1.44
CA TRP A 42 9.97 -5.52 -1.85
C TRP A 42 9.81 -4.53 -0.69
N TRP A 43 9.54 -5.02 0.51
CA TRP A 43 9.25 -4.18 1.70
C TRP A 43 10.42 -4.07 2.67
N GLY A 44 11.48 -4.81 2.46
CA GLY A 44 12.65 -4.85 3.31
C GLY A 44 12.74 -6.12 4.15
N ALA A 45 13.95 -6.68 4.20
CA ALA A 45 14.28 -7.86 4.99
C ALA A 45 14.71 -7.51 6.44
N ASP A 46 15.02 -6.23 6.70
CA ASP A 46 15.39 -5.74 8.03
C ASP A 46 14.14 -5.31 8.80
N PRO A 47 13.83 -5.94 9.94
CA PRO A 47 12.70 -5.55 10.78
C PRO A 47 12.68 -4.06 11.17
N ALA A 48 13.87 -3.45 11.34
CA ALA A 48 13.96 -2.02 11.68
C ALA A 48 13.51 -1.12 10.51
N VAL A 49 13.68 -1.56 9.28
CA VAL A 49 13.19 -0.82 8.09
C VAL A 49 11.67 -0.89 8.02
N VAL A 50 11.09 -2.08 8.18
CA VAL A 50 9.62 -2.25 8.15
C VAL A 50 8.96 -1.57 9.36
N MET A 51 9.58 -1.61 10.53
CA MET A 51 9.06 -0.97 11.74
C MET A 51 8.91 0.55 11.57
N ARG A 52 9.81 1.20 10.83
CA ARG A 52 9.75 2.65 10.60
C ARG A 52 8.42 3.11 9.98
N TRP A 53 7.80 2.32 9.13
CA TRP A 53 6.48 2.63 8.56
C TRP A 53 5.41 2.88 9.62
N PHE A 54 5.53 2.20 10.76
CA PHE A 54 4.59 2.36 11.89
C PHE A 54 4.98 3.49 12.85
N GLU A 55 6.16 4.07 12.70
CA GLU A 55 6.71 5.11 13.58
C GLU A 55 6.74 6.49 12.90
N GLU A 56 6.63 6.56 11.57
CA GLU A 56 6.63 7.81 10.80
C GLU A 56 5.29 8.55 10.99
N ASP A 57 5.38 9.84 11.33
CA ASP A 57 4.20 10.67 11.67
C ASP A 57 3.33 11.04 10.44
N ASP A 58 3.87 10.92 9.23
CA ASP A 58 3.21 11.27 7.96
C ASP A 58 2.69 10.06 7.18
N VAL A 59 2.96 8.85 7.65
CA VAL A 59 2.49 7.59 7.05
C VAL A 59 1.38 6.97 7.89
N ASP A 60 0.24 6.76 7.28
CA ASP A 60 -0.87 6.03 7.88
C ASP A 60 -0.83 4.56 7.45
N VAL A 61 -0.76 3.64 8.42
CA VAL A 61 -0.64 2.19 8.18
C VAL A 61 -1.92 1.47 8.57
N LEU A 62 -2.48 0.73 7.62
CA LEU A 62 -3.57 -0.22 7.84
C LEU A 62 -3.06 -1.65 7.61
N LEU A 63 -3.52 -2.58 8.42
CA LEU A 63 -3.34 -4.00 8.16
C LEU A 63 -4.42 -4.49 7.19
N VAL A 64 -4.02 -5.31 6.24
CA VAL A 64 -4.93 -6.16 5.47
C VAL A 64 -5.18 -7.40 6.29
N CYS A 65 -6.38 -7.54 6.87
CA CYS A 65 -6.71 -8.62 7.80
C CYS A 65 -7.76 -9.56 7.22
N THR A 66 -7.53 -10.86 7.37
CA THR A 66 -8.53 -11.91 7.12
C THR A 66 -8.95 -12.55 8.45
N ASP A 67 -9.86 -13.52 8.41
CA ASP A 67 -10.23 -14.31 9.59
C ASP A 67 -9.02 -15.05 10.21
N ASP A 68 -8.02 -15.39 9.39
CA ASP A 68 -6.79 -16.03 9.83
C ASP A 68 -5.78 -15.05 10.45
N GLY A 69 -6.04 -13.74 10.40
CA GLY A 69 -5.17 -12.68 10.90
C GLY A 69 -4.58 -11.79 9.80
N PRO A 70 -3.51 -11.02 10.11
CA PRO A 70 -2.89 -10.13 9.15
C PRO A 70 -2.34 -10.86 7.92
N ALA A 71 -2.73 -10.40 6.74
CA ALA A 71 -2.33 -10.89 5.43
C ALA A 71 -1.32 -9.97 4.73
N GLY A 72 -1.09 -8.79 5.29
CA GLY A 72 -0.19 -7.77 4.76
C GLY A 72 -0.47 -6.39 5.35
N ILE A 73 0.18 -5.39 4.75
CA ILE A 73 0.00 -3.98 5.09
C ILE A 73 -0.36 -3.17 3.85
N ILE A 74 -1.11 -2.11 4.05
CA ILE A 74 -1.33 -1.05 3.07
C ILE A 74 -1.12 0.28 3.77
N THR A 75 -0.36 1.16 3.14
CA THR A 75 -0.05 2.48 3.70
C THR A 75 -0.55 3.58 2.80
N TYR A 76 -0.76 4.76 3.36
CA TYR A 76 -0.98 5.96 2.57
C TYR A 76 -0.38 7.18 3.26
N THR A 77 0.01 8.15 2.44
CA THR A 77 0.47 9.48 2.85
C THR A 77 -0.41 10.52 2.20
N GLU A 78 -0.80 11.57 2.93
CA GLU A 78 -1.69 12.60 2.40
C GLU A 78 -0.96 13.93 2.20
N VAL A 79 -1.11 14.51 1.01
CA VAL A 79 -0.79 15.92 0.75
C VAL A 79 -2.10 16.70 0.86
N ASN A 80 -2.25 17.45 1.95
CA ASN A 80 -3.47 18.19 2.27
C ASN A 80 -3.46 19.67 1.81
N ASP A 81 -2.41 20.09 1.10
CA ASP A 81 -2.37 21.40 0.44
C ASP A 81 -3.50 21.48 -0.59
N PRO A 82 -4.37 22.52 -0.53
CA PRO A 82 -5.53 22.64 -1.44
C PRO A 82 -5.16 22.61 -2.92
N ASP A 83 -3.97 23.12 -3.29
CA ASP A 83 -3.53 23.20 -4.67
C ASP A 83 -2.94 21.86 -5.18
N TYR A 84 -2.52 20.98 -4.26
CA TYR A 84 -1.83 19.71 -4.57
C TYR A 84 -2.46 18.50 -3.87
N ARG A 85 -3.69 18.59 -3.44
CA ARG A 85 -4.36 17.59 -2.61
C ARG A 85 -4.35 16.20 -3.26
N SER A 86 -3.54 15.29 -2.74
CA SER A 86 -3.33 13.95 -3.27
C SER A 86 -2.95 12.96 -2.18
N ALA A 87 -2.95 11.66 -2.46
CA ALA A 87 -2.39 10.67 -1.57
C ALA A 87 -1.49 9.69 -2.32
N GLY A 88 -0.37 9.32 -1.69
CA GLY A 88 0.47 8.20 -2.11
C GLY A 88 0.03 6.92 -1.41
N ILE A 89 0.09 5.78 -2.09
CA ILE A 89 -0.30 4.48 -1.55
C ILE A 89 0.82 3.48 -1.77
N ASP A 90 1.07 2.61 -0.76
CA ASP A 90 1.88 1.42 -0.91
C ASP A 90 1.16 0.20 -0.34
N ILE A 91 1.40 -0.99 -0.91
CA ILE A 91 0.78 -2.23 -0.47
C ILE A 91 1.75 -3.41 -0.56
N GLY A 92 1.83 -4.19 0.52
CA GLY A 92 2.55 -5.45 0.59
C GLY A 92 1.71 -6.55 1.19
N LEU A 93 1.60 -7.68 0.48
CA LEU A 93 0.94 -8.89 0.96
C LEU A 93 1.94 -10.01 1.19
N LEU A 94 1.64 -10.87 2.15
CA LEU A 94 2.36 -12.12 2.34
C LEU A 94 2.18 -13.03 1.11
N SER A 95 3.18 -13.85 0.81
CA SER A 95 3.26 -14.65 -0.42
C SER A 95 2.07 -15.58 -0.64
N ASP A 96 1.55 -16.18 0.43
CA ASP A 96 0.39 -17.08 0.40
C ASP A 96 -0.94 -16.37 0.06
N ARG A 97 -0.96 -15.05 0.11
CA ARG A 97 -2.13 -14.19 -0.19
C ARG A 97 -2.06 -13.55 -1.59
N ILE A 98 -0.91 -13.67 -2.25
CA ILE A 98 -0.68 -13.08 -3.57
C ILE A 98 -1.39 -13.92 -4.67
N GLY A 99 -1.81 -13.24 -5.75
CA GLY A 99 -2.42 -13.90 -6.92
C GLY A 99 -3.90 -14.26 -6.76
N ARG A 100 -4.52 -13.92 -5.64
CA ARG A 100 -5.94 -14.21 -5.33
C ARG A 100 -6.86 -12.98 -5.47
N GLY A 101 -6.37 -11.88 -6.03
CA GLY A 101 -7.13 -10.65 -6.21
C GLY A 101 -7.22 -9.75 -4.97
N MET A 102 -6.76 -10.21 -3.80
CA MET A 102 -6.85 -9.46 -2.54
C MET A 102 -6.14 -8.10 -2.61
N GLY A 103 -4.94 -8.01 -3.19
CA GLY A 103 -4.22 -6.74 -3.33
C GLY A 103 -4.98 -5.72 -4.15
N SER A 104 -5.53 -6.13 -5.29
CA SER A 104 -6.35 -5.24 -6.12
C SER A 104 -7.66 -4.85 -5.41
N ALA A 105 -8.28 -5.75 -4.65
CA ALA A 105 -9.47 -5.45 -3.86
C ALA A 105 -9.17 -4.46 -2.72
N ALA A 106 -8.06 -4.65 -2.00
CA ALA A 106 -7.60 -3.74 -0.95
C ALA A 106 -7.30 -2.34 -1.48
N LEU A 107 -6.60 -2.26 -2.62
CA LEU A 107 -6.33 -0.98 -3.29
C LEU A 107 -7.60 -0.26 -3.72
N ARG A 108 -8.58 -0.96 -4.32
CA ARG A 108 -9.87 -0.36 -4.69
C ARG A 108 -10.63 0.18 -3.48
N LEU A 109 -10.62 -0.57 -2.40
CA LEU A 109 -11.31 -0.20 -1.17
C LEU A 109 -10.71 1.07 -0.56
N LEU A 110 -9.38 1.11 -0.42
CA LEU A 110 -8.68 2.30 0.08
C LEU A 110 -8.82 3.48 -0.87
N ALA A 111 -8.66 3.28 -2.19
CA ALA A 111 -8.77 4.34 -3.19
C ALA A 111 -10.14 5.02 -3.16
N ARG A 112 -11.23 4.26 -3.09
CA ARG A 112 -12.58 4.82 -2.97
C ARG A 112 -12.71 5.67 -1.72
N TRP A 113 -12.27 5.17 -0.58
CA TRP A 113 -12.31 5.94 0.66
C TRP A 113 -11.49 7.23 0.59
N LEU A 114 -10.29 7.19 0.00
CA LEU A 114 -9.45 8.39 -0.19
C LEU A 114 -10.10 9.41 -1.12
N PHE A 115 -10.80 8.99 -2.17
CA PHE A 115 -11.54 9.89 -3.06
C PHE A 115 -12.83 10.41 -2.44
N GLU A 116 -13.67 9.53 -1.90
CA GLU A 116 -15.04 9.85 -1.49
C GLU A 116 -15.11 10.52 -0.12
N GLU A 117 -14.33 9.99 0.86
CA GLU A 117 -14.38 10.48 2.25
C GLU A 117 -13.26 11.48 2.56
N ARG A 118 -12.06 11.30 1.97
CA ARG A 118 -10.94 12.20 2.18
C ARG A 118 -10.88 13.34 1.16
N GLY A 119 -11.58 13.21 0.04
CA GLY A 119 -11.71 14.26 -0.98
C GLY A 119 -10.42 14.53 -1.76
N HIS A 120 -9.54 13.55 -1.90
CA HIS A 120 -8.40 13.65 -2.80
C HIS A 120 -8.86 13.62 -4.26
N HIS A 121 -8.15 14.31 -5.15
CA HIS A 121 -8.45 14.28 -6.58
C HIS A 121 -7.54 13.32 -7.35
N ARG A 122 -6.41 12.91 -6.75
CA ARG A 122 -5.39 12.10 -7.37
C ARG A 122 -4.74 11.17 -6.34
N LEU A 123 -4.52 9.91 -6.73
CA LEU A 123 -3.73 8.95 -5.98
C LEU A 123 -2.49 8.57 -6.78
N THR A 124 -1.39 8.26 -6.09
CA THR A 124 -0.13 7.82 -6.70
C THR A 124 0.34 6.52 -6.09
N ILE A 125 1.07 5.74 -6.89
CA ILE A 125 1.77 4.53 -6.47
C ILE A 125 3.01 4.36 -7.36
N ASP A 126 4.10 3.83 -6.83
CA ASP A 126 5.39 3.82 -7.53
C ASP A 126 6.14 2.50 -7.39
N PRO A 127 5.60 1.38 -7.91
CA PRO A 127 6.25 0.08 -7.84
C PRO A 127 7.62 0.09 -8.52
N ALA A 128 8.56 -0.71 -7.99
CA ALA A 128 9.80 -0.97 -8.70
C ALA A 128 9.49 -1.48 -10.12
N VAL A 129 10.22 -0.98 -11.14
CA VAL A 129 10.04 -1.39 -12.55
C VAL A 129 10.12 -2.92 -12.70
N ALA A 130 11.00 -3.56 -11.92
CA ALA A 130 11.18 -5.01 -11.92
C ALA A 130 9.97 -5.79 -11.35
N ASN A 131 9.07 -5.13 -10.60
CA ASN A 131 7.87 -5.74 -10.05
C ASN A 131 6.68 -5.68 -11.04
N GLU A 132 6.84 -6.29 -12.21
CA GLU A 132 5.80 -6.31 -13.24
C GLU A 132 4.45 -6.85 -12.76
N ARG A 133 4.45 -7.74 -11.76
CA ARG A 133 3.21 -8.26 -11.19
C ARG A 133 2.43 -7.16 -10.48
N ALA A 134 3.11 -6.33 -9.68
CA ALA A 134 2.49 -5.19 -9.01
C ALA A 134 1.97 -4.19 -10.03
N VAL A 135 2.77 -3.84 -11.05
CA VAL A 135 2.37 -2.94 -12.13
C VAL A 135 1.06 -3.41 -12.77
N ARG A 136 0.99 -4.68 -13.20
CA ARG A 136 -0.24 -5.25 -13.79
C ARG A 136 -1.43 -5.25 -12.83
N ALA A 137 -1.17 -5.48 -11.54
CA ALA A 137 -2.24 -5.44 -10.52
C ALA A 137 -2.79 -4.02 -10.35
N TYR A 138 -1.93 -3.01 -10.38
CA TYR A 138 -2.32 -1.60 -10.24
C TYR A 138 -3.05 -1.09 -11.49
N GLU A 139 -2.62 -1.48 -12.68
CA GLU A 139 -3.35 -1.19 -13.93
C GLU A 139 -4.79 -1.71 -13.89
N LYS A 140 -5.00 -2.92 -13.35
CA LYS A 140 -6.36 -3.50 -13.16
C LYS A 140 -7.23 -2.77 -12.14
N VAL A 141 -6.65 -1.95 -11.29
CA VAL A 141 -7.38 -1.10 -10.34
C VAL A 141 -7.77 0.23 -10.98
N GLY A 142 -7.03 0.68 -12.00
CA GLY A 142 -7.26 1.94 -12.69
C GLY A 142 -6.05 2.87 -12.73
N PHE A 143 -4.92 2.48 -12.10
CA PHE A 143 -3.69 3.27 -12.17
C PHE A 143 -3.12 3.28 -13.59
N LYS A 144 -2.66 4.44 -14.01
CA LYS A 144 -2.03 4.69 -15.31
C LYS A 144 -0.56 5.01 -15.13
N ARG A 145 0.26 4.58 -16.09
CA ARG A 145 1.71 4.85 -16.10
C ARG A 145 1.96 6.32 -16.42
N ILE A 146 2.78 6.99 -15.61
CA ILE A 146 3.27 8.35 -15.87
C ILE A 146 4.65 8.27 -16.53
N GLY A 147 5.58 7.54 -15.93
CA GLY A 147 6.96 7.44 -16.40
C GLY A 147 7.88 6.79 -15.39
N VAL A 148 9.11 6.53 -15.80
CA VAL A 148 10.13 5.90 -14.97
C VAL A 148 10.92 6.97 -14.21
N ALA A 149 10.91 6.86 -12.87
CA ALA A 149 11.83 7.59 -12.00
C ALA A 149 13.10 6.77 -11.83
N ARG A 150 14.21 7.29 -12.38
CA ARG A 150 15.49 6.57 -12.37
C ARG A 150 16.15 6.66 -11.01
N GLN A 151 16.71 5.53 -10.53
CA GLN A 151 17.45 5.46 -9.26
C GLN A 151 16.64 6.06 -8.08
N TYR A 152 15.35 5.71 -8.02
CA TYR A 152 14.39 6.32 -7.14
C TYR A 152 14.45 5.75 -5.73
N GLU A 153 14.54 4.43 -5.61
CA GLU A 153 14.49 3.72 -4.34
C GLU A 153 15.76 2.89 -4.10
N ARG A 154 16.24 2.86 -2.87
CA ARG A 154 17.35 2.01 -2.48
C ARG A 154 16.83 0.62 -2.09
N GLY A 155 17.20 -0.38 -2.87
CA GLY A 155 16.81 -1.76 -2.61
C GLY A 155 17.62 -2.44 -1.50
N ASN A 156 17.19 -3.66 -1.15
CA ASN A 156 17.87 -4.49 -0.14
C ASN A 156 19.32 -4.86 -0.48
N ASP A 157 19.67 -4.83 -1.76
CA ASP A 157 21.03 -5.04 -2.26
C ASP A 157 21.96 -3.82 -2.05
N GLY A 158 21.40 -2.73 -1.50
CA GLY A 158 22.12 -1.49 -1.24
C GLY A 158 22.32 -0.62 -2.48
N THR A 159 21.80 -0.99 -3.64
CA THR A 159 21.83 -0.19 -4.88
C THR A 159 20.52 0.56 -5.10
N TYR A 160 20.54 1.59 -5.94
CA TYR A 160 19.33 2.33 -6.31
C TYR A 160 18.65 1.69 -7.52
N HIS A 161 17.35 1.54 -7.45
CA HIS A 161 16.49 0.95 -8.47
C HIS A 161 15.54 1.98 -9.06
N ASP A 162 15.09 1.70 -10.28
CA ASP A 162 14.11 2.51 -10.96
C ASP A 162 12.69 2.12 -10.54
N ASN A 163 11.83 3.11 -10.26
CA ASN A 163 10.41 2.89 -10.00
C ASN A 163 9.56 3.43 -11.16
N LEU A 164 8.43 2.79 -11.39
CA LEU A 164 7.43 3.26 -12.32
C LEU A 164 6.42 4.13 -11.57
N LEU A 165 6.44 5.44 -11.82
CA LEU A 165 5.42 6.32 -11.29
C LEU A 165 4.08 6.05 -11.99
N MET A 166 3.04 5.84 -11.19
CA MET A 166 1.67 5.63 -11.66
C MET A 166 0.72 6.53 -10.90
N ASP A 167 -0.37 6.95 -11.53
CA ASP A 167 -1.44 7.69 -10.87
C ASP A 167 -2.83 7.22 -11.27
N MET A 168 -3.81 7.66 -10.49
CA MET A 168 -5.22 7.45 -10.74
C MET A 168 -6.01 8.69 -10.29
N LEU A 169 -6.91 9.15 -11.12
CA LEU A 169 -7.80 10.28 -10.79
C LEU A 169 -9.13 9.79 -10.23
N ALA A 170 -9.83 10.66 -9.53
CA ALA A 170 -11.18 10.38 -9.05
C ALA A 170 -12.08 10.00 -10.25
N GLY A 171 -12.81 8.89 -10.11
CA GLY A 171 -13.65 8.33 -11.18
C GLY A 171 -12.97 7.30 -12.09
N GLU A 172 -11.68 7.04 -11.93
CA GLU A 172 -10.94 6.04 -12.72
C GLU A 172 -10.81 4.67 -12.00
N VAL A 173 -11.36 4.53 -10.80
CA VAL A 173 -11.33 3.25 -10.06
C VAL A 173 -12.15 2.21 -10.82
N LEU A 174 -11.47 1.22 -11.39
CA LEU A 174 -12.10 0.12 -12.13
C LEU A 174 -12.67 -0.93 -11.19
N GLY A 175 -13.84 -1.45 -11.52
CA GLY A 175 -14.46 -2.58 -10.84
C GLY A 175 -13.74 -3.91 -11.07
N PRO A 176 -14.10 -4.98 -10.31
CA PRO A 176 -13.61 -6.31 -10.61
C PRO A 176 -14.01 -6.74 -12.02
N GLY A 177 -13.02 -7.10 -12.87
CA GLY A 177 -13.24 -7.57 -14.24
C GLY A 177 -13.36 -6.48 -15.31
N GLU A 178 -13.15 -5.20 -14.99
CA GLU A 178 -13.21 -4.09 -15.95
C GLU A 178 -11.82 -3.69 -16.52
N GLY A 179 -10.75 -4.34 -16.08
CA GLY A 179 -9.36 -4.05 -16.48
C GLY A 179 -8.67 -5.19 -17.23
#